data_240e328d90506577cd9ce7d038191c94
#
_entry.id   240e328d90506577cd9ce7d038191c94
#
_cell.length_a   1.000
_cell.length_b   1.000
_cell.length_c   1.000
_cell.angle_alpha   90.00
_cell.angle_beta   90.00
_cell.angle_gamma   90.00
#
_symmetry.space_group_name_H-M   'P 1'
#
loop_
_entity.id
_entity.type
_entity.pdbx_description
1 polymer ?
#
loop_
_entity_poly.entity_id
_entity_poly.type
_entity_poly.pdbx_seq_one_letter_code
_entity_poly.pdbx_strand_id
1 'polypeptide(L)'
;IKTTLEPVIKEKIAAQTTTEEKVKALLNMKVCDAASGSGHIVLAMARTIAWYICTLRTGEDNPASLDYRQALREVISRCVYAVDYNPDAVELCKVVLWIEGYCAGKPLSFLDHHIRCGNSVLGVSDLQMLIDGVPDKALTADDKDTLKALKKLNQEAVKKINNQNSNEPLLGLEDTFGVVKLSAAQIGLADKIRFINHLPEDTLEEEIIKQERWKELMESARVDCLRRACDIYTYAFYKTVKHDEILIDNESVNGKIKLEAEVPYTKTVTRALQEIEAMECAEKGKTFLTYYRELSKDFKSEVKRIAEEQRFFHWCVEFPEVFAANKGFDVMCGNPPWDKIKVEDKKWFESHNRADIVNAGTASQRKEV
;
A
#
# COMPACT_ATOMS: atom_id res chain seq x y z
N ILE A 1 -14.88 0.54 -19.28
CA ILE A 1 -15.57 -0.22 -18.23
C ILE A 1 -16.31 -1.41 -18.84
N LYS A 2 -17.20 -1.23 -19.83
CA LYS A 2 -17.96 -2.34 -20.43
C LYS A 2 -17.06 -3.47 -20.92
N THR A 3 -15.98 -3.17 -21.60
CA THR A 3 -15.04 -4.16 -22.17
C THR A 3 -14.17 -4.87 -21.13
N THR A 4 -14.01 -4.30 -19.94
CA THR A 4 -13.11 -4.83 -18.90
C THR A 4 -13.91 -5.44 -17.74
N LEU A 5 -14.94 -4.77 -17.26
CA LEU A 5 -15.69 -5.18 -16.07
C LEU A 5 -16.79 -6.21 -16.40
N GLU A 6 -17.57 -5.98 -17.45
CA GLU A 6 -18.69 -6.90 -17.77
C GLU A 6 -18.28 -8.34 -18.04
N PRO A 7 -17.17 -8.66 -18.74
CA PRO A 7 -16.72 -10.04 -18.88
C PRO A 7 -16.47 -10.75 -17.55
N VAL A 8 -15.81 -10.04 -16.59
CA VAL A 8 -15.54 -10.57 -15.25
C VAL A 8 -16.84 -10.81 -14.46
N ILE A 9 -17.80 -9.87 -14.55
CA ILE A 9 -19.11 -10.04 -13.93
C ILE A 9 -19.81 -11.29 -14.49
N LYS A 10 -19.85 -11.45 -15.83
CA LYS A 10 -20.49 -12.59 -16.46
C LYS A 10 -19.83 -13.92 -16.11
N GLU A 11 -18.52 -13.95 -16.03
CA GLU A 11 -17.75 -15.12 -15.57
C GLU A 11 -18.12 -15.50 -14.14
N LYS A 12 -18.13 -14.51 -13.22
CA LYS A 12 -18.52 -14.76 -11.83
C LYS A 12 -19.97 -15.25 -11.67
N ILE A 13 -20.90 -14.71 -12.46
CA ILE A 13 -22.29 -15.16 -12.49
C ILE A 13 -22.40 -16.58 -13.05
N ALA A 14 -21.69 -16.90 -14.12
CA ALA A 14 -21.73 -18.22 -14.76
C ALA A 14 -21.17 -19.33 -13.87
N ALA A 15 -20.26 -18.99 -12.96
CA ALA A 15 -19.67 -19.93 -12.00
C ALA A 15 -20.62 -20.32 -10.85
N GLN A 16 -21.80 -19.66 -10.73
CA GLN A 16 -22.75 -19.87 -9.63
C GLN A 16 -24.07 -20.45 -10.13
N THR A 17 -24.72 -21.23 -9.28
CA THR A 17 -25.96 -21.92 -9.64
C THR A 17 -27.20 -21.12 -9.25
N THR A 18 -27.27 -20.66 -8.01
CA THR A 18 -28.44 -19.95 -7.47
C THR A 18 -28.31 -18.42 -7.61
N THR A 19 -29.43 -17.73 -7.61
CA THR A 19 -29.46 -16.25 -7.63
C THR A 19 -28.74 -15.67 -6.42
N GLU A 20 -28.91 -16.24 -5.24
CA GLU A 20 -28.26 -15.77 -4.01
C GLU A 20 -26.73 -15.90 -4.09
N GLU A 21 -26.23 -17.04 -4.61
CA GLU A 21 -24.78 -17.25 -4.84
C GLU A 21 -24.23 -16.25 -5.86
N LYS A 22 -24.95 -15.98 -6.96
CA LYS A 22 -24.59 -14.99 -7.97
C LYS A 22 -24.46 -13.59 -7.36
N VAL A 23 -25.46 -13.15 -6.60
CA VAL A 23 -25.46 -11.87 -5.90
C VAL A 23 -24.29 -11.79 -4.90
N LYS A 24 -24.10 -12.85 -4.10
CA LYS A 24 -22.98 -12.91 -3.14
C LYS A 24 -21.61 -12.85 -3.86
N ALA A 25 -21.46 -13.52 -4.99
CA ALA A 25 -20.24 -13.47 -5.79
C ALA A 25 -19.96 -12.06 -6.31
N LEU A 26 -20.98 -11.33 -6.75
CA LEU A 26 -20.83 -9.94 -7.18
C LEU A 26 -20.52 -8.99 -6.02
N LEU A 27 -21.16 -9.15 -4.85
CA LEU A 27 -20.87 -8.35 -3.65
C LEU A 27 -19.49 -8.64 -3.04
N ASN A 28 -18.86 -9.74 -3.41
CA ASN A 28 -17.49 -10.06 -3.03
C ASN A 28 -16.45 -9.58 -4.05
N MET A 29 -16.86 -9.01 -5.18
CA MET A 29 -15.94 -8.42 -6.14
C MET A 29 -15.18 -7.24 -5.53
N LYS A 30 -13.93 -7.09 -5.94
CA LYS A 30 -13.07 -5.98 -5.57
C LYS A 30 -12.60 -5.26 -6.83
N VAL A 31 -13.10 -4.04 -7.03
CA VAL A 31 -12.76 -3.22 -8.19
C VAL A 31 -12.10 -1.92 -7.74
N CYS A 32 -11.07 -1.48 -8.44
CA CYS A 32 -10.27 -0.33 -8.01
C CYS A 32 -9.98 0.64 -9.15
N ASP A 33 -9.94 1.92 -8.80
CA ASP A 33 -9.31 2.98 -9.58
C ASP A 33 -8.11 3.54 -8.79
N ALA A 34 -6.91 3.39 -9.34
CA ALA A 34 -5.65 3.78 -8.69
C ALA A 34 -5.27 5.27 -8.90
N ALA A 35 -6.08 6.02 -9.65
CA ALA A 35 -5.94 7.47 -9.89
C ALA A 35 -7.34 8.07 -10.05
N SER A 36 -8.14 7.96 -8.99
CA SER A 36 -9.59 8.06 -9.05
C SER A 36 -10.12 9.48 -9.32
N GLY A 37 -9.32 10.51 -9.05
CA GLY A 37 -9.81 11.87 -9.12
C GLY A 37 -11.08 12.03 -8.27
N SER A 38 -12.12 12.60 -8.86
CA SER A 38 -13.44 12.75 -8.25
C SER A 38 -14.32 11.48 -8.26
N GLY A 39 -13.76 10.30 -8.65
CA GLY A 39 -14.46 9.02 -8.54
C GLY A 39 -15.41 8.65 -9.70
N HIS A 40 -15.34 9.31 -10.86
CA HIS A 40 -16.25 9.04 -11.98
C HIS A 40 -16.16 7.58 -12.48
N ILE A 41 -14.95 7.03 -12.60
CA ILE A 41 -14.73 5.66 -13.07
C ILE A 41 -15.19 4.68 -11.97
N VAL A 42 -14.85 4.96 -10.72
CA VAL A 42 -15.30 4.17 -9.55
C VAL A 42 -16.82 4.08 -9.51
N LEU A 43 -17.50 5.22 -9.65
CA LEU A 43 -18.97 5.29 -9.66
C LEU A 43 -19.55 4.52 -10.83
N ALA A 44 -18.96 4.64 -12.03
CA ALA A 44 -19.44 3.90 -13.20
C ALA A 44 -19.26 2.38 -13.04
N MET A 45 -18.18 1.92 -12.38
CA MET A 45 -18.01 0.52 -12.01
C MET A 45 -19.09 0.09 -11.00
N ALA A 46 -19.31 0.89 -9.95
CA ALA A 46 -20.33 0.63 -8.95
C ALA A 46 -21.74 0.50 -9.55
N ARG A 47 -22.12 1.45 -10.42
CA ARG A 47 -23.40 1.45 -11.13
C ARG A 47 -23.57 0.19 -12.00
N THR A 48 -22.51 -0.25 -12.66
CA THR A 48 -22.56 -1.46 -13.49
C THR A 48 -22.82 -2.70 -12.63
N ILE A 49 -22.07 -2.90 -11.55
CA ILE A 49 -22.25 -4.04 -10.63
C ILE A 49 -23.63 -4.00 -9.99
N ALA A 50 -24.07 -2.83 -9.52
CA ALA A 50 -25.37 -2.64 -8.89
C ALA A 50 -26.53 -2.98 -9.82
N TRP A 51 -26.42 -2.64 -11.10
CA TRP A 51 -27.42 -3.00 -12.10
C TRP A 51 -27.54 -4.53 -12.24
N TYR A 52 -26.44 -5.26 -12.34
CA TYR A 52 -26.44 -6.73 -12.41
C TYR A 52 -27.04 -7.35 -11.13
N ILE A 53 -26.70 -6.85 -9.96
CA ILE A 53 -27.25 -7.33 -8.68
C ILE A 53 -28.76 -7.09 -8.62
N CYS A 54 -29.20 -5.91 -9.00
CA CYS A 54 -30.62 -5.55 -8.97
C CYS A 54 -31.42 -6.41 -9.95
N THR A 55 -30.96 -6.57 -11.19
CA THR A 55 -31.56 -7.45 -12.20
C THR A 55 -31.64 -8.90 -11.72
N LEU A 56 -30.60 -9.41 -11.06
CA LEU A 56 -30.62 -10.76 -10.49
C LEU A 56 -31.64 -10.92 -9.35
N ARG A 57 -31.85 -9.90 -8.53
CA ARG A 57 -32.79 -9.92 -7.40
C ARG A 57 -34.25 -9.80 -7.85
N THR A 58 -34.53 -8.91 -8.80
CA THR A 58 -35.89 -8.59 -9.23
C THR A 58 -36.35 -9.44 -10.41
N GLY A 59 -35.43 -9.93 -11.23
CA GLY A 59 -35.73 -10.59 -12.51
C GLY A 59 -36.16 -9.61 -13.60
N GLU A 60 -36.03 -8.28 -13.38
CA GLU A 60 -36.44 -7.22 -14.28
C GLU A 60 -35.24 -6.52 -14.92
N ASP A 61 -35.30 -6.26 -16.22
CA ASP A 61 -34.26 -5.50 -16.95
C ASP A 61 -34.23 -4.02 -16.57
N ASN A 62 -35.36 -3.47 -16.10
CA ASN A 62 -35.50 -2.09 -15.60
C ASN A 62 -36.07 -2.09 -14.17
N PRO A 63 -35.23 -2.39 -13.18
CA PRO A 63 -35.67 -2.46 -11.80
C PRO A 63 -36.13 -1.10 -11.25
N ALA A 64 -36.99 -1.12 -10.21
CA ALA A 64 -37.45 0.08 -9.56
C ALA A 64 -36.27 0.90 -9.00
N SER A 65 -36.38 2.22 -8.99
CA SER A 65 -35.30 3.11 -8.58
C SER A 65 -34.85 2.90 -7.12
N LEU A 66 -35.74 2.43 -6.27
CA LEU A 66 -35.45 2.15 -4.85
C LEU A 66 -34.56 0.92 -4.70
N ASP A 67 -34.92 -0.18 -5.38
CA ASP A 67 -34.15 -1.44 -5.34
C ASP A 67 -32.75 -1.25 -5.94
N TYR A 68 -32.66 -0.47 -7.02
CA TYR A 68 -31.37 -0.11 -7.63
C TYR A 68 -30.49 0.72 -6.68
N ARG A 69 -31.06 1.72 -5.98
CA ARG A 69 -30.30 2.54 -5.01
C ARG A 69 -29.79 1.71 -3.84
N GLN A 70 -30.59 0.78 -3.35
CA GLN A 70 -30.16 -0.13 -2.30
C GLN A 70 -28.99 -1.02 -2.77
N ALA A 71 -29.10 -1.60 -3.98
CA ALA A 71 -28.01 -2.38 -4.56
C ALA A 71 -26.75 -1.52 -4.77
N LEU A 72 -26.90 -0.27 -5.23
CA LEU A 72 -25.79 0.65 -5.45
C LEU A 72 -25.07 0.99 -4.12
N ARG A 73 -25.83 1.24 -3.06
CA ARG A 73 -25.28 1.47 -1.73
C ARG A 73 -24.46 0.27 -1.25
N GLU A 74 -24.99 -0.95 -1.37
CA GLU A 74 -24.28 -2.17 -0.98
C GLU A 74 -22.97 -2.36 -1.77
N VAL A 75 -22.99 -2.06 -3.08
CA VAL A 75 -21.80 -2.14 -3.94
C VAL A 75 -20.75 -1.09 -3.55
N ILE A 76 -21.18 0.15 -3.29
CA ILE A 76 -20.29 1.24 -2.87
C ILE A 76 -19.60 0.87 -1.56
N SER A 77 -20.35 0.31 -0.59
CA SER A 77 -19.79 -0.07 0.70
C SER A 77 -18.85 -1.27 0.67
N ARG A 78 -18.98 -2.19 -0.33
CA ARG A 78 -18.29 -3.50 -0.29
C ARG A 78 -17.33 -3.78 -1.42
N CYS A 79 -17.58 -3.22 -2.60
CA CYS A 79 -16.92 -3.66 -3.83
C CYS A 79 -15.89 -2.68 -4.36
N VAL A 80 -16.09 -1.37 -4.16
CA VAL A 80 -15.30 -0.35 -4.83
C VAL A 80 -14.18 0.18 -3.94
N TYR A 81 -13.03 0.35 -4.56
CA TYR A 81 -11.82 0.89 -3.96
C TYR A 81 -11.30 2.02 -4.83
N ALA A 82 -10.71 3.02 -4.21
CA ALA A 82 -10.10 4.13 -4.92
C ALA A 82 -8.86 4.65 -4.20
N VAL A 83 -7.88 5.05 -4.98
CA VAL A 83 -6.69 5.73 -4.48
C VAL A 83 -6.46 6.97 -5.32
N ASP A 84 -6.15 8.08 -4.68
CA ASP A 84 -5.69 9.28 -5.37
C ASP A 84 -4.58 9.97 -4.59
N TYR A 85 -3.66 10.60 -5.32
CA TYR A 85 -2.58 11.37 -4.72
C TYR A 85 -3.10 12.65 -4.05
N ASN A 86 -4.16 13.26 -4.61
CA ASN A 86 -4.74 14.50 -4.10
C ASN A 86 -5.79 14.23 -3.02
N PRO A 87 -5.60 14.69 -1.76
CA PRO A 87 -6.56 14.48 -0.68
C PRO A 87 -7.93 15.13 -0.97
N ASP A 88 -7.97 16.27 -1.65
CA ASP A 88 -9.23 16.93 -1.99
C ASP A 88 -10.03 16.10 -3.01
N ALA A 89 -9.34 15.44 -3.95
CA ALA A 89 -9.97 14.52 -4.89
C ALA A 89 -10.54 13.28 -4.19
N VAL A 90 -9.84 12.76 -3.19
CA VAL A 90 -10.33 11.64 -2.34
C VAL A 90 -11.60 12.03 -1.61
N GLU A 91 -11.64 13.19 -0.97
CA GLU A 91 -12.86 13.67 -0.28
C GLU A 91 -14.02 13.91 -1.26
N LEU A 92 -13.72 14.50 -2.42
CA LEU A 92 -14.73 14.67 -3.47
C LEU A 92 -15.26 13.33 -3.99
N CYS A 93 -14.40 12.32 -4.14
CA CYS A 93 -14.81 10.97 -4.52
C CYS A 93 -15.77 10.37 -3.50
N LYS A 94 -15.50 10.49 -2.19
CA LYS A 94 -16.43 10.05 -1.14
C LYS A 94 -17.76 10.75 -1.22
N VAL A 95 -17.76 12.09 -1.38
CA VAL A 95 -18.99 12.87 -1.51
C VAL A 95 -19.83 12.42 -2.71
N VAL A 96 -19.21 12.19 -3.86
CA VAL A 96 -19.89 11.69 -5.05
C VAL A 96 -20.53 10.32 -4.80
N LEU A 97 -19.80 9.41 -4.16
CA LEU A 97 -20.29 8.08 -3.83
C LEU A 97 -21.44 8.13 -2.80
N TRP A 98 -21.37 9.01 -1.81
CA TRP A 98 -22.43 9.21 -0.83
C TRP A 98 -23.73 9.75 -1.46
N ILE A 99 -23.64 10.74 -2.34
CA ILE A 99 -24.80 11.28 -3.05
C ILE A 99 -25.48 10.20 -3.89
N GLU A 100 -24.71 9.41 -4.61
CA GLU A 100 -25.21 8.35 -5.49
C GLU A 100 -25.76 7.14 -4.72
N GLY A 101 -25.10 6.77 -3.63
CA GLY A 101 -25.54 5.67 -2.75
C GLY A 101 -26.54 6.08 -1.66
N TYR A 102 -27.06 7.32 -1.73
CA TYR A 102 -28.00 7.79 -0.72
C TYR A 102 -29.30 6.97 -0.67
N CYS A 103 -29.63 6.46 0.50
CA CYS A 103 -30.87 5.77 0.81
C CYS A 103 -31.55 6.47 1.99
N ALA A 104 -32.81 6.89 1.81
CA ALA A 104 -33.57 7.55 2.86
C ALA A 104 -33.67 6.67 4.12
N GLY A 105 -33.44 7.27 5.28
CA GLY A 105 -33.49 6.57 6.57
C GLY A 105 -32.22 5.79 6.95
N LYS A 106 -31.19 5.79 6.10
CA LYS A 106 -29.89 5.18 6.41
C LYS A 106 -28.79 6.25 6.52
N PRO A 107 -27.77 6.08 7.38
CA PRO A 107 -26.62 6.97 7.45
C PRO A 107 -25.80 6.91 6.16
N LEU A 108 -24.83 7.81 5.99
CA LEU A 108 -23.83 7.71 4.92
C LEU A 108 -22.91 6.50 5.21
N SER A 109 -22.59 5.73 4.18
CA SER A 109 -21.69 4.58 4.33
C SER A 109 -20.30 5.02 4.74
N PHE A 110 -19.64 4.26 5.62
CA PHE A 110 -18.24 4.46 5.94
C PHE A 110 -17.36 4.09 4.75
N LEU A 111 -16.61 5.04 4.20
CA LEU A 111 -15.81 4.86 2.99
C LEU A 111 -14.29 4.99 3.19
N ASP A 112 -13.83 5.48 4.34
CA ASP A 112 -12.40 5.73 4.58
C ASP A 112 -11.53 4.46 4.51
N HIS A 113 -12.12 3.30 4.66
CA HIS A 113 -11.41 2.02 4.55
C HIS A 113 -11.17 1.59 3.09
N HIS A 114 -11.92 2.12 2.14
CA HIS A 114 -11.84 1.77 0.72
C HIS A 114 -11.35 2.93 -0.17
N ILE A 115 -11.59 4.18 0.24
CA ILE A 115 -11.23 5.37 -0.54
C ILE A 115 -10.08 6.07 0.16
N ARG A 116 -8.88 5.95 -0.38
CA ARG A 116 -7.63 6.28 0.30
C ARG A 116 -6.82 7.34 -0.42
N CYS A 117 -6.08 8.15 0.36
CA CYS A 117 -5.11 9.09 -0.18
C CYS A 117 -3.71 8.48 -0.17
N GLY A 118 -3.00 8.56 -1.30
CA GLY A 118 -1.63 8.10 -1.41
C GLY A 118 -1.13 8.03 -2.84
N ASN A 119 0.16 7.79 -2.99
CA ASN A 119 0.79 7.62 -4.29
C ASN A 119 0.74 6.14 -4.69
N SER A 120 -0.23 5.78 -5.51
CA SER A 120 -0.52 4.39 -5.90
C SER A 120 0.62 3.69 -6.64
N VAL A 121 1.62 4.42 -7.12
CA VAL A 121 2.81 3.86 -7.81
C VAL A 121 4.05 3.77 -6.92
N LEU A 122 3.98 4.31 -5.69
CA LEU A 122 5.11 4.31 -4.74
C LEU A 122 4.75 3.54 -3.48
N GLY A 123 5.32 2.37 -3.31
CA GLY A 123 5.14 1.56 -2.11
C GLY A 123 5.27 0.07 -2.38
N VAL A 124 4.94 -0.71 -1.37
CA VAL A 124 4.99 -2.16 -1.39
C VAL A 124 3.62 -2.71 -1.78
N SER A 125 3.57 -3.49 -2.85
CA SER A 125 2.33 -4.13 -3.31
C SER A 125 2.12 -5.52 -2.71
N ASP A 126 3.21 -6.24 -2.44
CA ASP A 126 3.20 -7.58 -1.85
C ASP A 126 4.26 -7.66 -0.74
N LEU A 127 3.89 -8.19 0.41
CA LEU A 127 4.85 -8.40 1.52
C LEU A 127 6.00 -9.36 1.16
N GLN A 128 5.84 -10.18 0.11
CA GLN A 128 6.93 -10.99 -0.42
C GLN A 128 8.14 -10.14 -0.83
N MET A 129 7.91 -8.90 -1.31
CA MET A 129 8.98 -7.96 -1.64
C MET A 129 9.91 -7.67 -0.46
N LEU A 130 9.36 -7.61 0.77
CA LEU A 130 10.17 -7.39 1.99
C LEU A 130 11.03 -8.61 2.33
N ILE A 131 10.54 -9.81 2.00
CA ILE A 131 11.23 -11.08 2.22
C ILE A 131 12.33 -11.28 1.17
N ASP A 132 12.02 -10.95 -0.08
CA ASP A 132 13.01 -11.01 -1.18
C ASP A 132 14.14 -9.99 -0.96
N GLY A 133 13.89 -8.98 -0.12
CA GLY A 133 14.84 -7.95 0.26
C GLY A 133 14.90 -6.78 -0.72
N VAL A 134 15.63 -5.75 -0.34
CA VAL A 134 15.83 -4.56 -1.16
C VAL A 134 16.66 -4.94 -2.39
N PRO A 135 16.19 -4.66 -3.62
CA PRO A 135 16.95 -5.01 -4.82
C PRO A 135 18.18 -4.11 -4.96
N ASP A 136 19.29 -4.68 -5.40
CA ASP A 136 20.57 -3.95 -5.59
C ASP A 136 20.44 -2.71 -6.51
N LYS A 137 19.43 -2.69 -7.38
CA LYS A 137 19.14 -1.55 -8.27
C LYS A 137 18.57 -0.33 -7.52
N ALA A 138 17.94 -0.54 -6.36
CA ALA A 138 17.45 0.53 -5.52
C ALA A 138 18.55 1.26 -4.77
N LEU A 139 19.68 0.58 -4.54
CA LEU A 139 20.77 1.09 -3.74
C LEU A 139 21.63 2.04 -4.56
N THR A 140 21.78 3.27 -4.08
CA THR A 140 22.64 4.31 -4.66
C THR A 140 23.58 4.87 -3.59
N ALA A 141 24.76 5.30 -3.98
CA ALA A 141 25.75 5.92 -3.11
C ALA A 141 26.50 7.04 -3.84
N ASP A 142 27.15 7.92 -3.08
CA ASP A 142 27.90 9.06 -3.58
C ASP A 142 29.21 8.64 -4.31
N ASP A 143 29.77 7.48 -3.95
CA ASP A 143 30.97 6.93 -4.61
C ASP A 143 30.81 5.42 -4.91
N LYS A 144 31.72 4.91 -5.77
CA LYS A 144 31.67 3.52 -6.24
C LYS A 144 32.05 2.49 -5.17
N ASP A 145 32.94 2.85 -4.25
CA ASP A 145 33.41 1.93 -3.21
C ASP A 145 32.34 1.77 -2.15
N THR A 146 31.71 2.88 -1.73
CA THR A 146 30.54 2.90 -0.86
C THR A 146 29.39 2.09 -1.45
N LEU A 147 29.09 2.26 -2.75
CA LEU A 147 28.04 1.48 -3.42
C LEU A 147 28.36 -0.02 -3.43
N LYS A 148 29.61 -0.38 -3.67
CA LYS A 148 30.06 -1.78 -3.68
C LYS A 148 29.94 -2.41 -2.29
N ALA A 149 30.35 -1.68 -1.24
CA ALA A 149 30.20 -2.10 0.15
C ALA A 149 28.74 -2.29 0.54
N LEU A 150 27.88 -1.31 0.20
CA LEU A 150 26.44 -1.37 0.47
C LEU A 150 25.75 -2.56 -0.22
N LYS A 151 26.05 -2.80 -1.50
CA LYS A 151 25.52 -3.97 -2.23
C LYS A 151 25.98 -5.28 -1.63
N LYS A 152 27.24 -5.37 -1.19
CA LYS A 152 27.74 -6.56 -0.50
C LYS A 152 26.99 -6.83 0.81
N LEU A 153 26.80 -5.80 1.64
CA LEU A 153 26.00 -5.89 2.86
C LEU A 153 24.57 -6.35 2.60
N ASN A 154 23.95 -5.76 1.59
CA ASN A 154 22.59 -6.11 1.19
C ASN A 154 22.48 -7.58 0.76
N GLN A 155 23.39 -8.05 -0.11
CA GLN A 155 23.44 -9.44 -0.56
C GLN A 155 23.70 -10.44 0.58
N GLU A 156 24.53 -10.08 1.55
CA GLU A 156 24.73 -10.90 2.75
C GLU A 156 23.47 -11.00 3.59
N ALA A 157 22.72 -9.90 3.74
CA ALA A 157 21.43 -9.88 4.44
C ALA A 157 20.38 -10.73 3.71
N VAL A 158 20.26 -10.60 2.39
CA VAL A 158 19.34 -11.43 1.56
C VAL A 158 19.70 -12.92 1.66
N LYS A 159 20.99 -13.28 1.59
CA LYS A 159 21.42 -14.68 1.75
C LYS A 159 21.04 -15.25 3.11
N LYS A 160 21.14 -14.45 4.18
CA LYS A 160 20.74 -14.89 5.53
C LYS A 160 19.23 -15.20 5.56
N ILE A 161 18.39 -14.35 5.00
CA ILE A 161 16.94 -14.58 4.92
C ILE A 161 16.64 -15.87 4.15
N ASN A 162 17.27 -16.07 3.00
CA ASN A 162 17.05 -17.24 2.14
C ASN A 162 17.51 -18.56 2.79
N ASN A 163 18.63 -18.53 3.51
CA ASN A 163 19.13 -19.73 4.22
C ASN A 163 18.24 -20.14 5.39
N GLN A 164 17.52 -19.20 6.00
CA GLN A 164 16.58 -19.46 7.09
C GLN A 164 15.27 -20.07 6.61
N ASN A 165 14.92 -19.88 5.34
CA ASN A 165 13.78 -20.53 4.70
C ASN A 165 14.02 -22.02 4.38
N SER A 166 15.27 -22.50 4.44
CA SER A 166 15.64 -23.91 4.32
C SER A 166 15.82 -24.51 5.71
N ASN A 167 14.78 -25.06 6.28
CA ASN A 167 14.57 -25.99 7.42
C ASN A 167 15.75 -26.36 8.37
N GLU A 168 16.82 -25.60 8.48
CA GLU A 168 17.88 -25.81 9.46
C GLU A 168 17.77 -24.77 10.58
N PRO A 169 17.61 -25.19 11.86
CA PRO A 169 17.69 -24.26 12.98
C PRO A 169 19.14 -23.84 13.18
N LEU A 170 19.53 -22.73 12.57
CA LEU A 170 20.80 -22.09 12.88
C LEU A 170 20.73 -21.44 14.26
N LEU A 171 21.61 -21.91 15.14
CA LEU A 171 21.93 -21.32 16.44
C LEU A 171 22.39 -19.86 16.27
N GLY A 172 21.47 -18.95 16.50
CA GLY A 172 21.65 -17.51 16.44
C GLY A 172 20.29 -16.86 16.28
N LEU A 173 19.49 -16.88 17.36
CA LEU A 173 18.07 -16.47 17.41
C LEU A 173 17.81 -14.99 17.09
N GLU A 174 18.81 -14.24 16.61
CA GLU A 174 18.74 -12.79 16.57
C GLU A 174 18.29 -12.22 15.21
N ASP A 175 18.20 -13.03 14.15
CA ASP A 175 17.96 -12.52 12.77
C ASP A 175 16.80 -13.22 12.01
N THR A 176 15.89 -13.94 12.68
CA THR A 176 14.86 -14.76 12.00
C THR A 176 13.46 -14.17 12.06
N PHE A 177 13.09 -13.41 11.04
CA PHE A 177 11.69 -13.19 10.71
C PHE A 177 11.34 -14.05 9.49
N GLY A 178 10.62 -15.17 9.70
CA GLY A 178 10.33 -16.12 8.63
C GLY A 178 9.13 -15.72 7.78
N VAL A 179 9.15 -16.10 6.49
CA VAL A 179 8.06 -15.95 5.50
C VAL A 179 6.70 -16.37 6.06
N VAL A 180 6.68 -17.45 6.84
CA VAL A 180 5.45 -18.01 7.43
C VAL A 180 4.80 -17.04 8.42
N LYS A 181 5.59 -16.32 9.22
CA LYS A 181 5.05 -15.38 10.23
C LYS A 181 4.50 -14.10 9.60
N LEU A 182 5.17 -13.57 8.57
CA LEU A 182 4.68 -12.39 7.86
C LEU A 182 3.38 -12.67 7.14
N SER A 183 3.28 -13.82 6.46
CA SER A 183 2.03 -14.26 5.82
C SER A 183 0.91 -14.46 6.84
N ALA A 184 1.19 -15.03 8.01
CA ALA A 184 0.20 -15.20 9.08
C ALA A 184 -0.26 -13.84 9.65
N ALA A 185 0.65 -12.89 9.83
CA ALA A 185 0.31 -11.53 10.28
C ALA A 185 -0.57 -10.80 9.26
N GLN A 186 -0.29 -10.95 7.97
CA GLN A 186 -1.10 -10.38 6.89
C GLN A 186 -2.48 -11.02 6.82
N ILE A 187 -2.58 -12.35 6.91
CA ILE A 187 -3.86 -13.06 6.92
C ILE A 187 -4.70 -12.61 8.12
N GLY A 188 -4.12 -12.53 9.30
CA GLY A 188 -4.81 -12.07 10.51
C GLY A 188 -5.31 -10.62 10.41
N LEU A 189 -4.56 -9.73 9.73
CA LEU A 189 -5.00 -8.37 9.46
C LEU A 189 -6.14 -8.36 8.44
N ALA A 190 -6.02 -9.13 7.36
CA ALA A 190 -7.05 -9.26 6.34
C ALA A 190 -8.37 -9.81 6.90
N ASP A 191 -8.32 -10.79 7.79
CA ASP A 191 -9.52 -11.35 8.43
C ASP A 191 -10.22 -10.34 9.33
N LYS A 192 -9.47 -9.53 10.08
CA LYS A 192 -10.03 -8.44 10.88
C LYS A 192 -10.72 -7.38 10.00
N ILE A 193 -10.10 -6.99 8.90
CA ILE A 193 -10.73 -6.02 7.96
C ILE A 193 -11.94 -6.63 7.29
N ARG A 194 -11.90 -7.90 6.86
CA ARG A 194 -13.09 -8.58 6.34
C ARG A 194 -14.22 -8.59 7.35
N PHE A 195 -13.92 -8.86 8.62
CA PHE A 195 -14.92 -8.78 9.67
C PHE A 195 -15.54 -7.38 9.78
N ILE A 196 -14.70 -6.32 9.79
CA ILE A 196 -15.17 -4.93 9.84
C ILE A 196 -16.01 -4.59 8.61
N ASN A 197 -15.61 -5.02 7.41
CA ASN A 197 -16.36 -4.78 6.16
C ASN A 197 -17.75 -5.43 6.16
N HIS A 198 -17.94 -6.51 6.93
CA HIS A 198 -19.23 -7.19 7.05
C HIS A 198 -20.08 -6.69 8.23
N LEU A 199 -19.59 -5.77 9.05
CA LEU A 199 -20.41 -5.14 10.08
C LEU A 199 -21.60 -4.41 9.42
N PRO A 200 -22.78 -4.42 10.06
CA PRO A 200 -23.93 -3.66 9.59
C PRO A 200 -23.63 -2.16 9.62
N GLU A 201 -24.32 -1.39 8.78
CA GLU A 201 -24.22 0.06 8.66
C GLU A 201 -25.58 0.70 8.31
N ASP A 202 -26.63 0.14 8.87
CA ASP A 202 -28.01 0.58 8.64
C ASP A 202 -28.44 1.68 9.62
N THR A 203 -27.76 1.79 10.75
CA THR A 203 -27.97 2.84 11.76
C THR A 203 -26.69 3.64 11.98
N LEU A 204 -26.85 4.87 12.49
CA LEU A 204 -25.68 5.73 12.80
C LEU A 204 -24.76 5.09 13.86
N GLU A 205 -25.31 4.36 14.82
CA GLU A 205 -24.53 3.67 15.86
C GLU A 205 -23.68 2.56 15.26
N GLU A 206 -24.23 1.78 14.34
CA GLU A 206 -23.50 0.71 13.63
C GLU A 206 -22.37 1.27 12.77
N GLU A 207 -22.62 2.39 12.10
CA GLU A 207 -21.60 3.09 11.29
C GLU A 207 -20.47 3.60 12.16
N ILE A 208 -20.75 4.25 13.30
CA ILE A 208 -19.73 4.72 14.25
C ILE A 208 -18.89 3.54 14.78
N ILE A 209 -19.53 2.42 15.16
CA ILE A 209 -18.81 1.22 15.63
C ILE A 209 -17.86 0.70 14.55
N LYS A 210 -18.30 0.67 13.29
CA LYS A 210 -17.49 0.23 12.16
C LYS A 210 -16.26 1.13 11.96
N GLN A 211 -16.46 2.44 12.01
CA GLN A 211 -15.42 3.46 11.91
C GLN A 211 -14.38 3.34 13.04
N GLU A 212 -14.84 3.24 14.29
CA GLU A 212 -13.97 3.12 15.46
C GLU A 212 -13.11 1.84 15.38
N ARG A 213 -13.71 0.70 15.08
CA ARG A 213 -12.98 -0.56 14.96
C ARG A 213 -11.94 -0.54 13.84
N TRP A 214 -12.29 0.08 12.71
CA TRP A 214 -11.32 0.25 11.63
C TRP A 214 -10.15 1.16 12.05
N LYS A 215 -10.45 2.27 12.70
CA LYS A 215 -9.45 3.21 13.22
C LYS A 215 -8.51 2.53 14.23
N GLU A 216 -9.05 1.85 15.22
CA GLU A 216 -8.28 1.09 16.21
C GLU A 216 -7.34 0.08 15.54
N LEU A 217 -7.83 -0.63 14.52
CA LEU A 217 -7.02 -1.61 13.80
C LEU A 217 -5.88 -0.95 13.03
N MET A 218 -6.15 0.13 12.29
CA MET A 218 -5.15 0.81 11.45
C MET A 218 -4.12 1.61 12.26
N GLU A 219 -4.49 2.04 13.48
CA GLU A 219 -3.59 2.69 14.44
C GLU A 219 -2.88 1.67 15.36
N SER A 220 -3.13 0.38 15.20
CA SER A 220 -2.49 -0.65 16.02
C SER A 220 -0.98 -0.70 15.78
N ALA A 221 -0.23 -1.00 16.84
CA ALA A 221 1.22 -1.11 16.78
C ALA A 221 1.71 -2.12 15.73
N ARG A 222 0.94 -3.17 15.47
CA ARG A 222 1.26 -4.19 14.45
C ARG A 222 1.20 -3.63 13.03
N VAL A 223 0.15 -2.86 12.69
CA VAL A 223 0.01 -2.20 11.39
C VAL A 223 1.09 -1.14 11.22
N ASP A 224 1.38 -0.38 12.28
CA ASP A 224 2.45 0.62 12.28
C ASP A 224 3.84 -0.01 12.03
N CYS A 225 4.15 -1.17 12.60
CA CYS A 225 5.39 -1.90 12.31
C CYS A 225 5.48 -2.36 10.85
N LEU A 226 4.39 -2.89 10.29
CA LEU A 226 4.35 -3.27 8.87
C LEU A 226 4.57 -2.07 7.96
N ARG A 227 3.89 -0.96 8.25
CA ARG A 227 4.02 0.29 7.48
C ARG A 227 5.45 0.80 7.52
N ARG A 228 6.09 0.85 8.70
CA ARG A 228 7.50 1.25 8.85
C ARG A 228 8.47 0.39 8.04
N ALA A 229 8.27 -0.92 8.04
CA ALA A 229 9.11 -1.81 7.23
C ALA A 229 8.96 -1.54 5.74
N CYS A 230 7.71 -1.31 5.28
CA CYS A 230 7.43 -0.93 3.91
C CYS A 230 7.99 0.46 3.55
N ASP A 231 7.91 1.42 4.48
CA ASP A 231 8.49 2.76 4.30
C ASP A 231 10.01 2.69 4.12
N ILE A 232 10.72 1.92 4.96
CA ILE A 232 12.18 1.74 4.85
C ILE A 232 12.53 1.08 3.51
N TYR A 233 11.79 0.05 3.11
CA TYR A 233 11.99 -0.61 1.82
C TYR A 233 11.83 0.38 0.65
N THR A 234 10.77 1.17 0.66
CA THR A 234 10.48 2.15 -0.39
C THR A 234 11.49 3.31 -0.36
N TYR A 235 11.90 3.75 0.82
CA TYR A 235 12.91 4.78 1.00
C TYR A 235 14.27 4.42 0.39
N ALA A 236 14.60 3.12 0.28
CA ALA A 236 15.85 2.68 -0.38
C ALA A 236 15.98 3.18 -1.83
N PHE A 237 14.87 3.44 -2.52
CA PHE A 237 14.86 3.97 -3.88
C PHE A 237 15.09 5.49 -3.95
N TYR A 238 15.05 6.18 -2.82
CA TYR A 238 15.22 7.63 -2.71
C TYR A 238 16.56 8.05 -2.10
N LYS A 239 17.12 7.20 -1.26
CA LYS A 239 18.33 7.52 -0.49
C LYS A 239 19.58 7.29 -1.31
N THR A 240 20.39 8.35 -1.49
CA THR A 240 21.80 8.22 -1.88
C THR A 240 22.63 8.15 -0.61
N VAL A 241 23.28 7.02 -0.38
CA VAL A 241 24.08 6.74 0.83
C VAL A 241 25.45 7.42 0.71
N LYS A 242 25.86 8.10 1.77
CA LYS A 242 27.17 8.74 1.86
C LYS A 242 28.19 7.79 2.49
N HIS A 243 29.46 8.03 2.20
CA HIS A 243 30.55 7.20 2.72
C HIS A 243 30.59 7.13 4.25
N ASP A 244 30.35 8.24 4.94
CA ASP A 244 30.33 8.37 6.39
C ASP A 244 29.09 7.72 7.05
N GLU A 245 28.04 7.41 6.28
CA GLU A 245 26.86 6.68 6.78
C GLU A 245 27.10 5.16 6.85
N ILE A 246 28.15 4.64 6.23
CA ILE A 246 28.56 3.25 6.37
C ILE A 246 29.63 3.19 7.48
N LEU A 247 29.23 2.85 8.69
CA LEU A 247 30.15 2.64 9.79
C LEU A 247 31.00 1.39 9.52
N ILE A 248 32.26 1.62 9.17
CA ILE A 248 33.26 0.55 9.11
C ILE A 248 33.77 0.39 10.54
N ASP A 249 33.23 -0.57 11.28
CA ASP A 249 33.76 -0.92 12.57
C ASP A 249 35.11 -1.60 12.38
N ASN A 250 36.20 -0.87 12.65
CA ASN A 250 37.58 -1.35 12.52
C ASN A 250 37.96 -2.41 13.59
N GLU A 251 37.07 -2.71 14.54
CA GLU A 251 37.26 -3.80 15.47
C GLU A 251 36.92 -5.14 14.81
N SER A 252 37.94 -5.71 14.19
CA SER A 252 37.84 -7.07 13.63
C SER A 252 37.79 -8.12 14.75
N VAL A 253 36.61 -8.53 15.14
CA VAL A 253 36.44 -9.78 15.88
C VAL A 253 36.54 -10.92 14.87
N ASN A 254 37.60 -11.72 14.96
CA ASN A 254 37.88 -12.84 14.04
C ASN A 254 38.12 -12.48 12.55
N GLY A 255 38.70 -11.32 12.24
CA GLY A 255 39.06 -10.97 10.86
C GLY A 255 37.88 -10.63 9.93
N LYS A 256 36.68 -10.45 10.46
CA LYS A 256 35.50 -9.96 9.72
C LYS A 256 35.20 -8.53 10.13
N ILE A 257 35.23 -7.62 9.18
CA ILE A 257 34.77 -6.24 9.35
C ILE A 257 33.27 -6.30 9.61
N LYS A 258 32.84 -5.87 10.80
CA LYS A 258 31.42 -5.71 11.13
C LYS A 258 30.96 -4.40 10.55
N LEU A 259 30.35 -4.45 9.39
CA LEU A 259 29.72 -3.28 8.77
C LEU A 259 28.32 -3.12 9.37
N GLU A 260 28.11 -2.04 10.11
CA GLU A 260 26.77 -1.58 10.54
C GLU A 260 26.48 -0.25 9.88
N ALA A 261 25.35 -0.17 9.20
CA ALA A 261 24.94 1.05 8.55
C ALA A 261 23.48 1.35 8.88
N GLU A 262 23.20 2.58 9.30
CA GLU A 262 21.84 3.11 9.45
C GLU A 262 21.34 3.63 8.11
N VAL A 263 21.24 2.73 7.13
CA VAL A 263 20.81 3.03 5.76
C VAL A 263 19.68 2.07 5.35
N PRO A 264 18.83 2.45 4.40
CA PRO A 264 17.73 1.62 3.97
C PRO A 264 18.23 0.46 3.10
N TYR A 265 18.45 -0.70 3.69
CA TYR A 265 18.79 -1.95 3.01
C TYR A 265 18.08 -3.14 3.68
N THR A 266 18.23 -4.34 3.14
CA THR A 266 17.47 -5.52 3.57
C THR A 266 17.52 -5.76 5.09
N LYS A 267 18.69 -5.64 5.73
CA LYS A 267 18.79 -5.85 7.19
C LYS A 267 17.99 -4.84 8.00
N THR A 268 17.93 -3.58 7.58
CA THR A 268 17.16 -2.52 8.26
C THR A 268 15.65 -2.77 8.13
N VAL A 269 15.20 -3.25 6.96
CA VAL A 269 13.81 -3.69 6.74
C VAL A 269 13.47 -4.87 7.66
N THR A 270 14.35 -5.87 7.71
CA THR A 270 14.16 -7.05 8.58
C THR A 270 14.07 -6.67 10.05
N ARG A 271 14.91 -5.73 10.52
CA ARG A 271 14.87 -5.22 11.90
C ARG A 271 13.50 -4.59 12.24
N ALA A 272 12.90 -3.86 11.30
CA ALA A 272 11.56 -3.30 11.51
C ALA A 272 10.49 -4.40 11.60
N LEU A 273 10.61 -5.48 10.83
CA LEU A 273 9.69 -6.63 10.88
C LEU A 273 9.82 -7.43 12.17
N GLN A 274 11.02 -7.52 12.78
CA GLN A 274 11.25 -8.22 14.03
C GLN A 274 10.45 -7.64 15.21
N GLU A 275 10.05 -6.38 15.15
CA GLU A 275 9.17 -5.80 16.19
C GLU A 275 7.80 -6.49 16.25
N ILE A 276 7.28 -6.99 15.13
CA ILE A 276 6.02 -7.75 15.10
C ILE A 276 6.18 -9.05 15.91
N GLU A 277 7.31 -9.75 15.71
CA GLU A 277 7.61 -10.96 16.47
C GLU A 277 7.82 -10.69 17.96
N ALA A 278 8.45 -9.56 18.29
CA ALA A 278 8.61 -9.13 19.68
C ALA A 278 7.27 -8.90 20.38
N MET A 279 6.30 -8.32 19.68
CA MET A 279 4.93 -8.13 20.21
C MET A 279 4.25 -9.48 20.47
N GLU A 280 4.35 -10.42 19.53
CA GLU A 280 3.78 -11.76 19.69
C GLU A 280 4.45 -12.55 20.83
N CYS A 281 5.76 -12.37 21.01
CA CYS A 281 6.47 -12.96 22.14
C CYS A 281 6.05 -12.36 23.48
N ALA A 282 5.87 -11.04 23.53
CA ALA A 282 5.41 -10.34 24.74
C ALA A 282 3.99 -10.74 25.13
N GLU A 283 3.07 -10.91 24.17
CA GLU A 283 1.72 -11.45 24.41
C GLU A 283 1.74 -12.85 25.03
N LYS A 284 2.78 -13.63 24.75
CA LYS A 284 3.02 -14.98 25.30
C LYS A 284 3.89 -15.00 26.57
N GLY A 285 4.19 -13.81 27.16
CA GLY A 285 5.04 -13.67 28.34
C GLY A 285 6.54 -13.97 28.09
N LYS A 286 6.98 -13.91 26.82
CA LYS A 286 8.38 -14.12 26.40
C LYS A 286 9.05 -12.80 26.09
N THR A 287 10.33 -12.67 26.42
CA THR A 287 11.15 -11.51 26.05
C THR A 287 11.79 -11.75 24.68
N PHE A 288 11.70 -10.77 23.79
CA PHE A 288 12.36 -10.76 22.50
C PHE A 288 13.15 -9.46 22.33
N LEU A 289 14.39 -9.54 21.88
CA LEU A 289 15.22 -8.36 21.62
C LEU A 289 14.87 -7.78 20.24
N THR A 290 14.64 -6.46 20.19
CA THR A 290 14.37 -5.75 18.94
C THR A 290 15.46 -4.75 18.65
N TYR A 291 16.03 -4.82 17.47
CA TYR A 291 17.09 -3.92 17.02
C TYR A 291 16.56 -2.67 16.28
N TYR A 292 15.27 -2.60 15.97
CA TYR A 292 14.70 -1.39 15.37
C TYR A 292 14.76 -0.20 16.34
N ARG A 293 14.60 -0.45 17.64
CA ARG A 293 14.68 0.61 18.66
C ARG A 293 16.06 1.26 18.73
N GLU A 294 17.10 0.53 18.34
CA GLU A 294 18.49 0.98 18.32
C GLU A 294 18.79 1.92 17.14
N LEU A 295 17.95 1.92 16.08
CA LEU A 295 18.11 2.87 14.98
C LEU A 295 17.92 4.32 15.48
N SER A 296 18.75 5.23 14.97
CA SER A 296 18.74 6.64 15.38
C SER A 296 17.37 7.29 15.12
N LYS A 297 17.10 8.32 15.92
CA LYS A 297 15.89 9.12 15.73
C LYS A 297 15.91 9.85 14.39
N ASP A 298 17.10 10.28 13.96
CA ASP A 298 17.29 11.03 12.72
C ASP A 298 16.95 10.18 11.49
N PHE A 299 17.44 8.93 11.44
CA PHE A 299 17.07 7.99 10.37
C PHE A 299 15.56 7.73 10.34
N LYS A 300 14.96 7.42 11.50
CA LYS A 300 13.50 7.19 11.58
C LYS A 300 12.68 8.40 11.14
N SER A 301 13.12 9.61 11.53
CA SER A 301 12.46 10.85 11.17
C SER A 301 12.60 11.15 9.67
N GLU A 302 13.76 10.87 9.08
CA GLU A 302 13.98 11.06 7.64
C GLU A 302 13.11 10.10 6.81
N VAL A 303 13.07 8.81 7.16
CA VAL A 303 12.18 7.83 6.51
C VAL A 303 10.73 8.31 6.56
N LYS A 304 10.25 8.68 7.75
CA LYS A 304 8.88 9.16 7.94
C LYS A 304 8.61 10.42 7.10
N ARG A 305 9.51 11.40 7.12
CA ARG A 305 9.38 12.64 6.34
C ARG A 305 9.23 12.37 4.85
N ILE A 306 10.10 11.52 4.27
CA ILE A 306 10.03 11.17 2.85
C ILE A 306 8.76 10.37 2.53
N ALA A 307 8.37 9.43 3.40
CA ALA A 307 7.13 8.67 3.23
C ALA A 307 5.89 9.58 3.19
N GLU A 308 5.83 10.58 4.07
CA GLU A 308 4.76 11.57 4.10
C GLU A 308 4.80 12.53 2.90
N GLU A 309 5.97 13.07 2.54
CA GLU A 309 6.15 13.98 1.40
C GLU A 309 5.79 13.32 0.08
N GLN A 310 6.22 12.08 -0.13
CA GLN A 310 5.97 11.30 -1.35
C GLN A 310 4.64 10.54 -1.30
N ARG A 311 3.96 10.55 -0.14
CA ARG A 311 2.70 9.84 0.13
C ARG A 311 2.78 8.37 -0.22
N PHE A 312 3.78 7.65 0.33
CA PHE A 312 3.93 6.22 0.09
C PHE A 312 2.63 5.48 0.35
N PHE A 313 2.27 4.58 -0.55
CA PHE A 313 1.05 3.80 -0.47
C PHE A 313 1.35 2.31 -0.57
N HIS A 314 1.23 1.61 0.54
CA HIS A 314 1.54 0.19 0.61
C HIS A 314 0.26 -0.63 0.45
N TRP A 315 -0.02 -1.05 -0.76
CA TRP A 315 -1.23 -1.78 -1.13
C TRP A 315 -1.54 -2.95 -0.22
N CYS A 316 -0.53 -3.74 0.17
CA CYS A 316 -0.65 -4.89 1.05
C CYS A 316 -0.96 -4.53 2.52
N VAL A 317 -0.73 -3.29 2.94
CA VAL A 317 -1.03 -2.76 4.28
C VAL A 317 -2.34 -1.99 4.29
N GLU A 318 -2.61 -1.22 3.23
CA GLU A 318 -3.80 -0.38 3.14
C GLU A 318 -5.06 -1.19 2.75
N PHE A 319 -4.91 -2.26 1.94
CA PHE A 319 -5.99 -3.16 1.53
C PHE A 319 -5.61 -4.64 1.72
N PRO A 320 -5.28 -5.07 2.94
CA PRO A 320 -4.77 -6.42 3.18
C PRO A 320 -5.79 -7.52 2.84
N GLU A 321 -7.09 -7.24 2.95
CA GLU A 321 -8.17 -8.18 2.58
C GLU A 321 -8.23 -8.48 1.08
N VAL A 322 -7.69 -7.57 0.26
CA VAL A 322 -7.58 -7.74 -1.19
C VAL A 322 -6.35 -8.58 -1.54
N PHE A 323 -5.21 -8.23 -0.94
CA PHE A 323 -3.93 -8.81 -1.34
C PHE A 323 -3.61 -10.13 -0.63
N ALA A 324 -4.07 -10.36 0.60
CA ALA A 324 -3.81 -11.59 1.33
C ALA A 324 -4.57 -12.81 0.76
N ALA A 325 -5.83 -12.62 0.33
CA ALA A 325 -6.68 -13.72 -0.14
C ALA A 325 -6.70 -13.87 -1.65
N ASN A 326 -6.87 -12.75 -2.36
CA ASN A 326 -7.14 -12.75 -3.79
C ASN A 326 -5.91 -12.39 -4.63
N LYS A 327 -4.79 -12.06 -3.99
CA LYS A 327 -3.56 -11.57 -4.62
C LYS A 327 -3.79 -10.36 -5.55
N GLY A 328 -4.83 -9.56 -5.28
CA GLY A 328 -5.15 -8.35 -6.01
C GLY A 328 -6.65 -8.13 -6.24
N PHE A 329 -6.95 -7.06 -6.98
CA PHE A 329 -8.31 -6.70 -7.40
C PHE A 329 -8.80 -7.58 -8.55
N ASP A 330 -10.11 -7.84 -8.60
CA ASP A 330 -10.74 -8.52 -9.75
C ASP A 330 -10.65 -7.66 -11.02
N VAL A 331 -10.78 -6.34 -10.87
CA VAL A 331 -10.66 -5.37 -11.98
C VAL A 331 -10.01 -4.10 -11.48
N MET A 332 -9.04 -3.59 -12.24
CA MET A 332 -8.53 -2.24 -12.10
C MET A 332 -8.87 -1.44 -13.36
N CYS A 333 -9.57 -0.33 -13.19
CA CYS A 333 -9.87 0.63 -14.25
C CYS A 333 -9.55 2.03 -13.76
N GLY A 334 -8.77 2.77 -14.51
CA GLY A 334 -8.40 4.14 -14.17
C GLY A 334 -7.99 4.93 -15.41
N ASN A 335 -7.93 6.24 -15.24
CA ASN A 335 -7.37 7.14 -16.23
C ASN A 335 -6.29 7.99 -15.58
N PRO A 336 -5.07 7.43 -15.37
CA PRO A 336 -3.99 8.16 -14.75
C PRO A 336 -3.60 9.39 -15.56
N PRO A 337 -3.06 10.44 -14.93
CA PRO A 337 -2.62 11.62 -15.63
C PRO A 337 -1.48 11.26 -16.61
N TRP A 338 -1.62 11.72 -17.87
CA TRP A 338 -0.66 11.49 -18.95
C TRP A 338 0.34 12.65 -19.08
N ASP A 339 0.65 13.32 -17.98
CA ASP A 339 1.61 14.41 -18.01
C ASP A 339 2.98 13.88 -18.44
N LYS A 340 3.39 14.32 -19.62
CA LYS A 340 4.81 14.20 -19.97
C LYS A 340 5.56 15.11 -19.01
N ILE A 341 6.27 14.54 -18.05
CA ILE A 341 7.31 15.25 -17.31
C ILE A 341 8.42 15.60 -18.31
N LYS A 342 8.13 16.56 -19.17
CA LYS A 342 9.16 17.34 -19.82
C LYS A 342 9.49 18.42 -18.81
N VAL A 343 10.66 18.33 -18.21
CA VAL A 343 11.29 19.52 -17.63
C VAL A 343 11.40 20.49 -18.82
N GLU A 344 10.43 21.41 -18.94
CA GLU A 344 10.59 22.54 -19.85
C GLU A 344 11.65 23.41 -19.20
N ASP A 345 12.89 23.24 -19.62
CA ASP A 345 14.07 23.93 -19.07
C ASP A 345 13.78 25.41 -18.80
N LYS A 346 13.08 26.07 -19.74
CA LYS A 346 12.70 27.47 -19.58
C LYS A 346 11.82 27.73 -18.35
N LYS A 347 10.74 26.99 -18.18
CA LYS A 347 9.81 27.17 -17.04
C LYS A 347 10.48 26.81 -15.71
N TRP A 348 11.34 25.79 -15.71
CA TRP A 348 12.09 25.41 -14.52
C TRP A 348 13.04 26.53 -14.09
N PHE A 349 13.81 27.11 -15.05
CA PHE A 349 14.71 28.21 -14.76
C PHE A 349 13.99 29.51 -14.43
N GLU A 350 12.81 29.78 -15.03
CA GLU A 350 11.94 30.90 -14.65
C GLU A 350 11.50 30.80 -13.18
N SER A 351 11.05 29.63 -12.74
CA SER A 351 10.60 29.41 -11.37
C SER A 351 11.74 29.52 -10.33
N HIS A 352 13.00 29.41 -10.77
CA HIS A 352 14.20 29.52 -9.94
C HIS A 352 14.95 30.85 -10.12
N ASN A 353 14.28 31.87 -10.70
CA ASN A 353 14.82 33.23 -10.91
C ASN A 353 16.14 33.26 -11.72
N ARG A 354 16.35 32.31 -12.63
CA ARG A 354 17.53 32.25 -13.49
C ARG A 354 17.21 32.87 -14.88
N ALA A 355 16.89 34.17 -14.89
CA ALA A 355 16.60 34.93 -16.10
C ALA A 355 17.75 34.95 -17.11
N ASP A 356 18.99 34.82 -16.63
CA ASP A 356 20.21 34.67 -17.43
C ASP A 356 20.13 33.43 -18.35
N ILE A 357 19.69 32.31 -17.84
CA ILE A 357 19.55 31.06 -18.59
C ILE A 357 18.30 31.06 -19.48
N VAL A 358 17.22 31.65 -18.99
CA VAL A 358 15.94 31.73 -19.71
C VAL A 358 16.08 32.52 -21.02
N ASN A 359 16.86 33.61 -20.98
CA ASN A 359 17.08 34.50 -22.11
C ASN A 359 18.13 34.00 -23.11
N ALA A 360 18.84 32.92 -22.80
CA ALA A 360 19.77 32.28 -23.74
C ALA A 360 19.00 31.60 -24.88
N GLY A 361 19.28 32.05 -26.12
CA GLY A 361 18.46 31.72 -27.28
C GLY A 361 18.44 30.26 -27.70
N THR A 362 19.54 29.50 -27.44
CA THR A 362 19.66 28.09 -27.86
C THR A 362 20.03 27.18 -26.69
N ALA A 363 19.78 25.88 -26.87
CA ALA A 363 20.12 24.85 -25.87
C ALA A 363 21.65 24.77 -25.60
N SER A 364 22.49 25.05 -26.62
CA SER A 364 23.96 25.13 -26.44
C SER A 364 24.37 26.32 -25.61
N GLN A 365 23.81 27.51 -25.86
CA GLN A 365 24.07 28.71 -25.07
C GLN A 365 23.62 28.58 -23.62
N ARG A 366 22.58 27.80 -23.34
CA ARG A 366 22.10 27.51 -21.97
C ARG A 366 23.02 26.58 -21.18
N LYS A 367 23.90 25.82 -21.84
CA LYS A 367 24.90 24.98 -21.17
C LYS A 367 26.19 25.72 -20.85
N GLU A 368 26.40 26.88 -21.42
CA GLU A 368 27.61 27.71 -21.22
C GLU A 368 27.43 28.79 -20.14
N VAL A 369 26.20 29.02 -19.69
CA VAL A 369 25.81 29.91 -18.58
C VAL A 369 25.54 29.12 -17.31
#